data_c57576cba0663802ef327b1de4dfba58
#
_entry.id   c57576cba0663802ef327b1de4dfba58
#
_cell.length_a   1.000
_cell.length_b   1.000
_cell.length_c   1.000
_cell.angle_alpha   90.00
_cell.angle_beta   90.00
_cell.angle_gamma   90.00
#
_symmetry.space_group_name_H-M   'P 1'
#
loop_
_entity.id
_entity.type
_entity.pdbx_description
1 polymer ?
#
loop_
_entity_poly.entity_id
_entity_poly.type
_entity_poly.pdbx_seq_one_letter_code
_entity_poly.pdbx_strand_id
1 'polypeptide(L)'
;MTQGQHFKVDPEEQNAVTLEHVSALSTGDSFSFLEVSQYPHVDRSAGLYDEVAIRWSHNKLAANPLTLGPITDVLLTTNVEFGSETAEMLLIGPSIDLSLPGFDFFQLSLTRRESLNRVGDTSSEGWQMTPSFSITWPIGRSEVVLDGFIDWVFATDETGYAENLQINPQLKYNLGKLLHRPDTRFYLGLEYYFWSDKFGIAHTTDFNTDQHALSMLIKYHF
;
A
#
# COMPACT_ATOMS: atom_id res chain seq x y z
N MET A 1 -9.41 7.45 7.30
CA MET A 1 -8.82 8.68 7.90
C MET A 1 -7.82 8.26 8.96
N THR A 2 -6.64 8.82 8.90
CA THR A 2 -5.57 8.60 9.88
C THR A 2 -5.12 9.93 10.50
N GLN A 3 -4.60 9.86 11.70
CA GLN A 3 -3.91 10.96 12.37
C GLN A 3 -2.67 10.39 13.05
N GLY A 4 -1.50 10.86 12.68
CA GLY A 4 -0.23 10.30 13.14
C GLY A 4 0.87 11.32 13.36
N GLN A 5 1.95 10.84 13.98
CA GLN A 5 3.14 11.61 14.33
C GLN A 5 4.41 10.81 13.99
N HIS A 6 5.53 11.51 13.99
CA HIS A 6 6.88 11.00 13.73
C HIS A 6 7.13 10.63 12.26
N PHE A 7 6.44 11.28 11.34
CA PHE A 7 6.79 11.24 9.93
C PHE A 7 8.18 11.88 9.70
N LYS A 8 8.86 11.39 8.67
CA LYS A 8 10.20 11.88 8.28
C LYS A 8 10.19 12.35 6.84
N VAL A 9 11.06 13.29 6.50
CA VAL A 9 11.13 13.97 5.20
C VAL A 9 9.94 14.92 5.01
N ASP A 10 8.73 14.41 5.22
CA ASP A 10 7.49 15.19 5.32
C ASP A 10 7.35 15.83 6.72
N PRO A 11 6.40 16.78 6.91
CA PRO A 11 6.08 17.32 8.21
C PRO A 11 5.75 16.23 9.23
N GLU A 12 6.24 16.40 10.47
CA GLU A 12 6.21 15.38 11.50
C GLU A 12 4.80 14.94 11.89
N GLU A 13 3.81 15.83 11.82
CA GLU A 13 2.39 15.53 12.09
C GLU A 13 1.59 15.56 10.81
N GLN A 14 0.78 14.52 10.60
CA GLN A 14 -0.06 14.40 9.42
C GLN A 14 -1.46 13.88 9.78
N ASN A 15 -2.45 14.44 9.09
CA ASN A 15 -3.80 13.90 9.02
C ASN A 15 -4.08 13.52 7.58
N ALA A 16 -4.50 12.28 7.33
CA ALA A 16 -4.81 11.85 5.97
C ALA A 16 -6.27 11.38 5.86
N VAL A 17 -6.86 11.65 4.72
CA VAL A 17 -8.12 11.06 4.28
C VAL A 17 -7.84 10.25 3.03
N THR A 18 -8.11 8.95 3.11
CA THR A 18 -7.87 8.00 2.03
C THR A 18 -9.19 7.45 1.54
N LEU A 19 -9.42 7.50 0.23
CA LEU A 19 -10.50 6.80 -0.45
C LEU A 19 -9.91 5.60 -1.17
N GLU A 20 -10.42 4.41 -0.87
CA GLU A 20 -9.96 3.16 -1.48
C GLU A 20 -11.10 2.52 -2.28
N HIS A 21 -10.79 1.95 -3.43
CA HIS A 21 -11.74 1.19 -4.24
C HIS A 21 -11.11 -0.13 -4.70
N VAL A 22 -11.83 -1.22 -4.47
CA VAL A 22 -11.48 -2.56 -4.96
C VAL A 22 -12.60 -3.08 -5.83
N SER A 23 -12.28 -3.60 -7.00
CA SER A 23 -13.28 -4.14 -7.92
C SER A 23 -12.84 -5.46 -8.53
N ALA A 24 -13.76 -6.43 -8.57
CA ALA A 24 -13.58 -7.65 -9.34
C ALA A 24 -13.96 -7.39 -10.80
N LEU A 25 -13.05 -7.68 -11.71
CA LEU A 25 -13.24 -7.56 -13.16
C LEU A 25 -13.44 -8.94 -13.79
N SER A 26 -14.02 -9.00 -14.98
CA SER A 26 -14.10 -10.24 -15.77
C SER A 26 -12.72 -10.76 -16.19
N THR A 27 -11.72 -9.89 -16.24
CA THR A 27 -10.34 -10.18 -16.66
C THR A 27 -9.33 -10.22 -15.52
N GLY A 28 -9.76 -9.96 -14.29
CA GLY A 28 -8.85 -9.84 -13.13
C GLY A 28 -9.49 -9.08 -11.99
N ASP A 29 -8.77 -8.12 -11.47
CA ASP A 29 -9.25 -7.17 -10.45
C ASP A 29 -8.57 -5.82 -10.59
N SER A 30 -9.10 -4.83 -9.88
CA SER A 30 -8.50 -3.50 -9.78
C SER A 30 -8.50 -3.02 -8.34
N PHE A 31 -7.49 -2.26 -8.01
CA PHE A 31 -7.36 -1.50 -6.77
C PHE A 31 -7.02 -0.06 -7.11
N SER A 32 -7.60 0.88 -6.42
CA SER A 32 -7.17 2.26 -6.48
C SER A 32 -7.36 2.94 -5.13
N PHE A 33 -6.51 3.89 -4.83
CA PHE A 33 -6.71 4.77 -3.70
C PHE A 33 -6.25 6.19 -4.01
N LEU A 34 -6.89 7.14 -3.36
CA LEU A 34 -6.53 8.55 -3.35
C LEU A 34 -6.34 8.96 -1.91
N GLU A 35 -5.18 9.47 -1.57
CA GLU A 35 -4.88 10.05 -0.28
C GLU A 35 -4.69 11.56 -0.36
N VAL A 36 -5.33 12.26 0.56
CA VAL A 36 -5.14 13.70 0.78
C VAL A 36 -4.59 13.89 2.17
N SER A 37 -3.31 14.30 2.25
CA SER A 37 -2.61 14.58 3.50
C SER A 37 -2.66 16.06 3.85
N GLN A 38 -2.93 16.35 5.11
CA GLN A 38 -2.86 17.70 5.70
C GLN A 38 -1.78 17.73 6.75
N TYR A 39 -1.09 18.85 6.83
CA TYR A 39 0.05 19.05 7.72
C TYR A 39 -0.28 20.12 8.78
N PRO A 40 -0.76 19.69 9.97
CA PRO A 40 -1.05 20.61 11.05
C PRO A 40 0.21 21.40 11.46
N HIS A 41 0.01 22.66 11.83
CA HIS A 41 1.07 23.52 12.40
C HIS A 41 2.21 23.94 11.45
N VAL A 42 2.13 23.62 10.16
CA VAL A 42 3.05 24.09 9.13
C VAL A 42 2.31 24.76 7.98
N ASP A 43 2.88 25.79 7.41
CA ASP A 43 2.35 26.47 6.22
C ASP A 43 2.79 25.71 4.95
N ARG A 44 2.15 24.57 4.73
CA ARG A 44 2.36 23.72 3.56
C ARG A 44 0.99 23.33 2.97
N SER A 45 0.90 23.37 1.65
CA SER A 45 -0.28 22.88 0.95
C SER A 45 -0.51 21.40 1.21
N ALA A 46 -1.76 20.94 1.10
CA ALA A 46 -2.08 19.53 1.24
C ALA A 46 -1.30 18.68 0.22
N GLY A 47 -0.78 17.57 0.69
CA GLY A 47 -0.21 16.53 -0.17
C GLY A 47 -1.32 15.72 -0.83
N LEU A 48 -1.07 15.24 -2.05
CA LEU A 48 -1.95 14.32 -2.76
C LEU A 48 -1.14 13.17 -3.30
N TYR A 49 -1.62 11.94 -3.07
CA TYR A 49 -1.03 10.73 -3.61
C TYR A 49 -2.13 9.77 -4.07
N ASP A 50 -1.97 9.17 -5.23
CA ASP A 50 -2.97 8.34 -5.89
C ASP A 50 -2.29 7.14 -6.56
N GLU A 51 -2.92 5.98 -6.48
CA GLU A 51 -2.52 4.79 -7.21
C GLU A 51 -3.71 4.14 -7.90
N VAL A 52 -3.47 3.65 -9.11
CA VAL A 52 -4.43 2.84 -9.86
C VAL A 52 -3.74 1.58 -10.37
N ALA A 53 -4.14 0.45 -9.82
CA ALA A 53 -3.63 -0.86 -10.20
C ALA A 53 -4.71 -1.70 -10.90
N ILE A 54 -4.31 -2.40 -11.96
CA ILE A 54 -5.11 -3.45 -12.61
C ILE A 54 -4.26 -4.71 -12.63
N ARG A 55 -4.83 -5.84 -12.18
CA ARG A 55 -4.20 -7.15 -12.24
C ARG A 55 -4.97 -8.05 -13.20
N TRP A 56 -4.29 -8.50 -14.24
CA TRP A 56 -4.84 -9.32 -15.31
C TRP A 56 -4.64 -10.80 -14.97
N SER A 57 -5.73 -11.52 -14.67
CA SER A 57 -5.71 -12.89 -14.19
C SER A 57 -5.56 -13.89 -15.34
N HIS A 58 -4.55 -14.76 -15.24
CA HIS A 58 -4.43 -15.89 -16.18
C HIS A 58 -5.66 -16.80 -16.09
N ASN A 59 -6.15 -17.11 -14.89
CA ASN A 59 -7.24 -18.05 -14.68
C ASN A 59 -8.60 -17.54 -15.18
N LYS A 60 -8.79 -16.23 -15.27
CA LYS A 60 -10.00 -15.63 -15.85
C LYS A 60 -9.90 -15.49 -17.38
N LEU A 61 -8.71 -15.38 -17.92
CA LEU A 61 -8.48 -15.16 -19.35
C LEU A 61 -8.21 -16.46 -20.12
N ALA A 62 -7.64 -17.47 -19.49
CA ALA A 62 -7.27 -18.73 -20.12
C ALA A 62 -8.37 -19.78 -20.00
N ALA A 63 -8.47 -20.67 -20.99
CA ALA A 63 -9.39 -21.80 -20.96
C ALA A 63 -9.04 -22.85 -19.88
N ASN A 64 -7.76 -22.91 -19.48
CA ASN A 64 -7.25 -23.86 -18.49
C ASN A 64 -6.64 -23.09 -17.30
N PRO A 65 -7.34 -23.05 -16.15
CA PRO A 65 -6.81 -22.43 -14.94
C PRO A 65 -5.50 -23.08 -14.49
N LEU A 66 -4.56 -22.27 -14.05
CA LEU A 66 -3.28 -22.69 -13.50
C LEU A 66 -3.34 -22.61 -11.96
N THR A 67 -3.13 -23.76 -11.29
CA THR A 67 -2.95 -23.83 -9.85
C THR A 67 -1.73 -24.71 -9.55
N LEU A 68 -0.83 -24.24 -8.67
CA LEU A 68 0.38 -24.97 -8.35
C LEU A 68 0.69 -24.84 -6.83
N GLY A 69 0.40 -25.89 -6.10
CA GLY A 69 0.55 -25.88 -4.64
C GLY A 69 -0.31 -24.77 -4.01
N PRO A 70 0.28 -23.82 -3.28
CA PRO A 70 -0.46 -22.70 -2.71
C PRO A 70 -0.81 -21.60 -3.72
N ILE A 71 -0.23 -21.61 -4.94
CA ILE A 71 -0.51 -20.59 -5.98
C ILE A 71 -1.89 -20.88 -6.57
N THR A 72 -2.79 -19.93 -6.43
CA THR A 72 -4.17 -20.02 -6.91
C THR A 72 -4.42 -19.26 -8.20
N ASP A 73 -3.59 -18.27 -8.52
CA ASP A 73 -3.61 -17.55 -9.78
C ASP A 73 -2.22 -16.96 -10.09
N VAL A 74 -1.95 -16.74 -11.36
CA VAL A 74 -0.81 -15.98 -11.86
C VAL A 74 -1.36 -14.82 -12.66
N LEU A 75 -0.88 -13.60 -12.36
CA LEU A 75 -1.41 -12.37 -12.91
C LEU A 75 -0.30 -11.50 -13.50
N LEU A 76 -0.68 -10.60 -14.38
CA LEU A 76 0.12 -9.46 -14.78
C LEU A 76 -0.40 -8.24 -14.02
N THR A 77 0.43 -7.60 -13.23
CA THR A 77 0.10 -6.34 -12.56
C THR A 77 0.58 -5.16 -13.39
N THR A 78 -0.30 -4.17 -13.53
CA THR A 78 0.02 -2.83 -14.01
C THR A 78 -0.46 -1.83 -12.96
N ASN A 79 0.42 -0.97 -12.45
CA ASN A 79 0.08 0.07 -11.48
C ASN A 79 0.66 1.40 -11.94
N VAL A 80 -0.09 2.47 -11.76
CA VAL A 80 0.36 3.84 -11.99
C VAL A 80 0.24 4.61 -10.69
N GLU A 81 1.33 5.24 -10.30
CA GLU A 81 1.44 6.08 -9.10
C GLU A 81 1.50 7.55 -9.52
N PHE A 82 0.74 8.40 -8.82
CA PHE A 82 0.70 9.84 -9.02
C PHE A 82 0.86 10.57 -7.68
N GLY A 83 1.47 11.71 -7.69
CA GLY A 83 1.58 12.52 -6.48
C GLY A 83 1.86 13.98 -6.77
N SER A 84 1.48 14.87 -5.86
CA SER A 84 1.71 16.30 -6.02
C SER A 84 3.18 16.70 -5.93
N GLU A 85 4.01 15.86 -5.31
CA GLU A 85 5.43 16.13 -5.05
C GLU A 85 6.32 14.91 -5.35
N THR A 86 5.79 13.90 -6.04
CA THR A 86 6.49 12.67 -6.41
C THR A 86 6.56 12.50 -7.92
N ALA A 87 7.53 11.74 -8.40
CA ALA A 87 7.55 11.31 -9.79
C ALA A 87 6.34 10.42 -10.07
N GLU A 88 5.75 10.56 -11.25
CA GLU A 88 4.73 9.63 -11.72
C GLU A 88 5.41 8.35 -12.21
N MET A 89 4.93 7.22 -11.74
CA MET A 89 5.55 5.92 -11.98
C MET A 89 4.58 4.94 -12.64
N LEU A 90 5.10 4.16 -13.57
CA LEU A 90 4.46 2.96 -14.09
C LEU A 90 5.17 1.74 -13.49
N LEU A 91 4.42 0.86 -12.85
CA LEU A 91 4.89 -0.43 -12.36
C LEU A 91 4.24 -1.53 -13.19
N ILE A 92 5.04 -2.44 -13.73
CA ILE A 92 4.52 -3.55 -14.52
C ILE A 92 5.33 -4.82 -14.23
N GLY A 93 4.63 -5.94 -14.02
CA GLY A 93 5.29 -7.22 -13.79
C GLY A 93 4.37 -8.34 -13.34
N PRO A 94 4.92 -9.55 -13.18
CA PRO A 94 4.16 -10.71 -12.72
C PRO A 94 3.73 -10.57 -11.27
N SER A 95 2.58 -11.18 -10.94
CA SER A 95 2.11 -11.37 -9.59
C SER A 95 1.45 -12.73 -9.42
N ILE A 96 1.34 -13.16 -8.18
CA ILE A 96 0.69 -14.41 -7.81
C ILE A 96 -0.26 -14.19 -6.64
N ASP A 97 -1.37 -14.88 -6.65
CA ASP A 97 -2.25 -15.03 -5.51
C ASP A 97 -1.96 -16.36 -4.81
N LEU A 98 -1.86 -16.32 -3.48
CA LEU A 98 -1.53 -17.48 -2.67
C LEU A 98 -2.64 -17.78 -1.68
N SER A 99 -3.05 -19.05 -1.61
CA SER A 99 -3.90 -19.59 -0.55
C SER A 99 -3.02 -20.08 0.59
N LEU A 100 -2.85 -19.25 1.62
CA LEU A 100 -2.05 -19.58 2.81
C LEU A 100 -2.96 -19.78 4.03
N PRO A 101 -2.73 -20.80 4.86
CA PRO A 101 -3.51 -21.00 6.08
C PRO A 101 -3.47 -19.79 7.01
N GLY A 102 -4.64 -19.32 7.43
CA GLY A 102 -4.78 -18.19 8.34
C GLY A 102 -4.85 -16.81 7.67
N PHE A 103 -4.62 -16.73 6.36
CA PHE A 103 -4.78 -15.48 5.60
C PHE A 103 -6.15 -15.47 4.89
N ASP A 104 -6.78 -14.31 4.89
CA ASP A 104 -7.97 -14.04 4.05
C ASP A 104 -7.54 -13.92 2.58
N PHE A 105 -6.44 -13.23 2.36
CA PHE A 105 -5.69 -13.24 1.10
C PHE A 105 -4.20 -13.00 1.34
N PHE A 106 -3.39 -13.48 0.43
CA PHE A 106 -1.97 -13.13 0.31
C PHE A 106 -1.61 -13.02 -1.18
N GLN A 107 -1.07 -11.88 -1.55
CA GLN A 107 -0.67 -11.55 -2.91
C GLN A 107 0.79 -11.13 -2.93
N LEU A 108 1.51 -11.51 -3.97
CA LEU A 108 2.90 -11.12 -4.16
C LEU A 108 3.11 -10.62 -5.58
N SER A 109 3.55 -9.38 -5.71
CA SER A 109 3.90 -8.78 -6.99
C SER A 109 5.41 -8.56 -7.09
N LEU A 110 5.97 -8.72 -8.29
CA LEU A 110 7.32 -8.32 -8.64
C LEU A 110 7.24 -7.45 -9.89
N THR A 111 7.42 -6.15 -9.74
CA THR A 111 7.22 -5.19 -10.81
C THR A 111 8.49 -4.41 -11.13
N ARG A 112 8.67 -4.09 -12.41
CA ARG A 112 9.60 -3.08 -12.87
C ARG A 112 8.97 -1.71 -12.69
N ARG A 113 9.71 -0.78 -12.10
CA ARG A 113 9.34 0.64 -11.94
C ARG A 113 9.97 1.44 -13.06
N GLU A 114 9.15 2.22 -13.77
CA GLU A 114 9.55 3.11 -14.86
C GLU A 114 8.97 4.50 -14.63
N SER A 115 9.80 5.53 -14.70
CA SER A 115 9.34 6.92 -14.57
C SER A 115 8.54 7.36 -15.79
N LEU A 116 7.33 7.87 -15.59
CA LEU A 116 6.53 8.55 -16.60
C LEU A 116 6.91 10.04 -16.70
N ASN A 117 7.27 10.62 -15.57
CA ASN A 117 7.88 11.95 -15.50
C ASN A 117 8.93 11.96 -14.38
N ARG A 118 9.72 13.03 -14.31
CA ARG A 118 10.75 13.20 -13.27
C ARG A 118 10.44 14.43 -12.45
N VAL A 119 10.66 14.34 -11.14
CA VAL A 119 10.67 15.47 -10.22
C VAL A 119 12.12 15.80 -9.90
N GLY A 120 12.61 16.92 -10.41
CA GLY A 120 14.03 17.25 -10.37
C GLY A 120 14.85 16.35 -11.30
N ASP A 121 16.06 16.00 -10.86
CA ASP A 121 17.01 15.15 -11.61
C ASP A 121 16.96 13.67 -11.21
N THR A 122 16.04 13.29 -10.28
CA THR A 122 15.94 11.93 -9.75
C THR A 122 14.71 11.21 -10.28
N SER A 123 14.86 9.91 -10.50
CA SER A 123 13.75 8.98 -10.76
C SER A 123 13.84 7.81 -9.78
N SER A 124 12.73 7.09 -9.57
CA SER A 124 12.70 5.91 -8.72
C SER A 124 12.63 4.61 -9.53
N GLU A 125 13.36 4.57 -10.65
CA GLU A 125 13.43 3.40 -11.52
C GLU A 125 14.17 2.25 -10.83
N GLY A 126 13.70 1.03 -11.05
CA GLY A 126 14.25 -0.17 -10.43
C GLY A 126 13.25 -1.31 -10.42
N TRP A 127 13.38 -2.19 -9.46
CA TRP A 127 12.45 -3.28 -9.21
C TRP A 127 11.77 -3.09 -7.86
N GLN A 128 10.51 -3.49 -7.78
CA GLN A 128 9.74 -3.51 -6.53
C GLN A 128 9.11 -4.87 -6.31
N MET A 129 9.23 -5.37 -5.08
CA MET A 129 8.49 -6.53 -4.61
C MET A 129 7.46 -6.10 -3.57
N THR A 130 6.20 -6.44 -3.82
CA THR A 130 5.07 -6.06 -2.97
C THR A 130 4.27 -7.26 -2.50
N PRO A 131 4.52 -7.84 -1.32
CA PRO A 131 3.54 -8.66 -0.62
C PRO A 131 2.42 -7.78 -0.04
N SER A 132 1.16 -8.20 -0.27
CA SER A 132 -0.05 -7.61 0.33
C SER A 132 -0.86 -8.71 0.98
N PHE A 133 -1.45 -8.47 2.14
CA PHE A 133 -2.09 -9.51 2.93
C PHE A 133 -3.26 -9.00 3.78
N SER A 134 -4.11 -9.93 4.16
CA SER A 134 -5.14 -9.73 5.21
C SER A 134 -5.30 -10.98 6.04
N ILE A 135 -5.50 -10.79 7.35
CA ILE A 135 -5.79 -11.83 8.33
C ILE A 135 -6.91 -11.33 9.24
N THR A 136 -7.94 -12.15 9.42
CA THR A 136 -9.05 -11.84 10.33
C THR A 136 -9.11 -12.85 11.48
N TRP A 137 -9.14 -12.35 12.71
CA TRP A 137 -9.35 -13.15 13.90
C TRP A 137 -10.68 -12.80 14.56
N PRO A 138 -11.58 -13.78 14.81
CA PRO A 138 -12.78 -13.54 15.59
C PRO A 138 -12.40 -13.29 17.05
N ILE A 139 -12.95 -12.23 17.67
CA ILE A 139 -12.77 -11.89 19.07
C ILE A 139 -14.13 -11.58 19.71
N GLY A 140 -14.65 -12.51 20.51
CA GLY A 140 -15.95 -12.38 21.16
C GLY A 140 -17.08 -12.21 20.15
N ARG A 141 -17.72 -11.04 20.12
CA ARG A 141 -18.82 -10.70 19.20
C ARG A 141 -18.34 -9.94 17.95
N SER A 142 -17.07 -9.72 17.83
CA SER A 142 -16.46 -8.93 16.77
C SER A 142 -15.27 -9.63 16.16
N GLU A 143 -14.40 -8.88 15.49
CA GLU A 143 -13.19 -9.37 14.86
C GLU A 143 -12.10 -8.30 14.91
N VAL A 144 -10.87 -8.77 14.87
CA VAL A 144 -9.68 -7.95 14.58
C VAL A 144 -9.18 -8.33 13.22
N VAL A 145 -8.86 -7.33 12.42
CA VAL A 145 -8.26 -7.47 11.08
C VAL A 145 -6.87 -6.88 11.11
N LEU A 146 -5.88 -7.64 10.69
CA LEU A 146 -4.54 -7.17 10.34
C LEU A 146 -4.39 -7.27 8.84
N ASP A 147 -4.25 -6.15 8.17
CA ASP A 147 -3.95 -6.10 6.74
C ASP A 147 -2.86 -5.06 6.46
N GLY A 148 -2.36 -5.07 5.25
CA GLY A 148 -1.34 -4.12 4.83
C GLY A 148 -0.51 -4.64 3.68
N PHE A 149 0.58 -3.90 3.42
CA PHE A 149 1.53 -4.23 2.36
C PHE A 149 2.96 -3.93 2.81
N ILE A 150 3.89 -4.46 2.04
CA ILE A 150 5.32 -4.19 2.15
C ILE A 150 5.81 -3.86 0.74
N ASP A 151 6.42 -2.69 0.55
CA ASP A 151 7.09 -2.34 -0.70
C ASP A 151 8.59 -2.34 -0.48
N TRP A 152 9.26 -3.24 -1.16
CA TRP A 152 10.70 -3.28 -1.20
C TRP A 152 11.18 -2.89 -2.60
N VAL A 153 11.73 -1.68 -2.70
CA VAL A 153 12.38 -1.17 -3.92
C VAL A 153 13.86 -1.54 -3.88
N PHE A 154 14.33 -2.24 -4.90
CA PHE A 154 15.70 -2.75 -4.99
C PHE A 154 16.21 -2.70 -6.44
N ALA A 155 17.51 -2.93 -6.61
CA ALA A 155 18.18 -2.87 -7.89
C ALA A 155 17.82 -1.58 -8.67
N THR A 156 17.98 -0.46 -7.98
CA THR A 156 17.69 0.87 -8.53
C THR A 156 18.69 1.23 -9.62
N ASP A 157 18.21 1.82 -10.70
CA ASP A 157 19.03 2.13 -11.88
C ASP A 157 19.68 3.52 -11.78
N GLU A 158 19.16 4.37 -10.89
CA GLU A 158 19.56 5.76 -10.79
C GLU A 158 20.63 5.98 -9.71
N THR A 159 21.63 6.76 -10.04
CA THR A 159 22.60 7.23 -9.05
C THR A 159 21.94 8.25 -8.13
N GLY A 160 21.94 7.98 -6.81
CA GLY A 160 21.35 8.86 -5.81
C GLY A 160 19.94 8.48 -5.36
N TYR A 161 19.32 7.46 -5.95
CA TYR A 161 18.11 6.83 -5.43
C TYR A 161 18.47 5.54 -4.69
N ALA A 162 18.32 5.53 -3.38
CA ALA A 162 18.63 4.38 -2.54
C ALA A 162 17.54 3.31 -2.61
N GLU A 163 17.96 2.03 -2.49
CA GLU A 163 17.03 0.96 -2.17
C GLU A 163 16.28 1.30 -0.88
N ASN A 164 14.99 1.01 -0.85
CA ASN A 164 14.18 1.38 0.31
C ASN A 164 13.10 0.34 0.59
N LEU A 165 12.66 0.30 1.84
CA LEU A 165 11.67 -0.65 2.32
C LEU A 165 10.57 0.09 3.09
N GLN A 166 9.36 0.00 2.60
CA GLN A 166 8.15 0.52 3.24
C GLN A 166 7.32 -0.65 3.79
N ILE A 167 6.86 -0.55 5.04
CA ILE A 167 5.98 -1.52 5.68
C ILE A 167 4.82 -0.76 6.31
N ASN A 168 3.59 -1.06 5.85
CA ASN A 168 2.39 -0.35 6.29
C ASN A 168 1.28 -1.32 6.73
N PRO A 169 1.35 -1.92 7.93
CA PRO A 169 0.29 -2.72 8.51
C PRO A 169 -0.76 -1.84 9.21
N GLN A 170 -2.01 -2.26 9.08
CA GLN A 170 -3.17 -1.73 9.79
C GLN A 170 -3.76 -2.80 10.70
N LEU A 171 -3.88 -2.52 11.99
CA LEU A 171 -4.58 -3.38 12.95
C LEU A 171 -5.93 -2.73 13.30
N LYS A 172 -7.03 -3.38 12.94
CA LYS A 172 -8.39 -2.80 12.98
C LYS A 172 -9.35 -3.68 13.76
N TYR A 173 -10.18 -3.06 14.60
CA TYR A 173 -11.27 -3.70 15.32
C TYR A 173 -12.61 -3.29 14.73
N ASN A 174 -13.47 -4.27 14.41
CA ASN A 174 -14.78 -4.03 13.80
C ASN A 174 -15.79 -3.56 14.86
N LEU A 175 -16.00 -2.24 14.93
CA LEU A 175 -16.99 -1.63 15.83
C LEU A 175 -18.43 -1.90 15.36
N GLY A 176 -18.69 -2.04 14.07
CA GLY A 176 -20.00 -2.35 13.52
C GLY A 176 -20.55 -3.65 14.09
N LYS A 177 -19.76 -4.72 14.05
CA LYS A 177 -20.13 -6.01 14.65
C LYS A 177 -20.33 -5.92 16.17
N LEU A 178 -19.44 -5.21 16.87
CA LEU A 178 -19.56 -4.99 18.33
C LEU A 178 -20.89 -4.32 18.70
N LEU A 179 -21.32 -3.34 17.92
CA LEU A 179 -22.55 -2.56 18.13
C LEU A 179 -23.82 -3.25 17.56
N HIS A 180 -23.75 -4.55 17.25
CA HIS A 180 -24.84 -5.35 16.67
C HIS A 180 -25.35 -4.80 15.33
N ARG A 181 -24.47 -4.19 14.55
CA ARG A 181 -24.71 -3.72 13.18
C ARG A 181 -23.71 -4.40 12.22
N PRO A 182 -23.85 -5.71 11.98
CA PRO A 182 -22.87 -6.48 11.21
C PRO A 182 -22.72 -6.00 9.75
N ASP A 183 -23.78 -5.38 9.21
CA ASP A 183 -23.76 -4.80 7.86
C ASP A 183 -22.97 -3.47 7.81
N THR A 184 -22.66 -2.88 8.96
CA THR A 184 -21.87 -1.65 9.07
C THR A 184 -20.39 -2.02 9.24
N ARG A 185 -19.64 -1.94 8.16
CA ARG A 185 -18.19 -2.22 8.16
C ARG A 185 -17.43 -1.00 8.66
N PHE A 186 -17.52 -0.73 9.95
CA PHE A 186 -16.89 0.41 10.62
C PHE A 186 -15.80 -0.08 11.56
N TYR A 187 -14.58 0.40 11.34
CA TYR A 187 -13.38 -0.04 12.06
C TYR A 187 -12.70 1.13 12.76
N LEU A 188 -12.18 0.85 13.95
CA LEU A 188 -11.22 1.69 14.67
C LEU A 188 -9.92 0.91 14.79
N GLY A 189 -8.78 1.56 14.57
CA GLY A 189 -7.51 0.85 14.57
C GLY A 189 -6.30 1.75 14.70
N LEU A 190 -5.18 1.11 14.46
CA LEU A 190 -3.86 1.72 14.39
C LEU A 190 -3.23 1.37 13.04
N GLU A 191 -2.50 2.30 12.49
CA GLU A 191 -1.64 2.13 11.33
C GLU A 191 -0.21 2.41 11.74
N TYR A 192 0.70 1.48 11.44
CA TYR A 192 2.12 1.68 11.61
C TYR A 192 2.78 1.87 10.26
N TYR A 193 3.57 2.92 10.12
CA TYR A 193 4.21 3.28 8.87
C TYR A 193 5.72 3.33 9.06
N PHE A 194 6.37 2.20 8.76
CA PHE A 194 7.81 2.10 8.67
C PHE A 194 8.27 2.38 7.24
N TRP A 195 9.36 3.17 7.09
CA TRP A 195 9.98 3.36 5.79
C TRP A 195 11.48 3.64 5.99
N SER A 196 12.36 2.74 5.55
CA SER A 196 13.80 2.96 5.50
C SER A 196 14.17 3.73 4.24
N ASP A 197 15.12 4.65 4.33
CA ASP A 197 15.57 5.49 3.22
C ASP A 197 14.40 6.09 2.44
N LYS A 198 13.48 6.72 3.18
CA LYS A 198 12.19 7.20 2.64
C LYS A 198 12.38 8.02 1.38
N PHE A 199 11.55 7.74 0.37
CA PHE A 199 11.63 8.29 -0.99
C PHE A 199 12.95 8.01 -1.70
N GLY A 200 13.69 6.94 -1.30
CA GLY A 200 15.01 6.63 -1.85
C GLY A 200 16.09 7.64 -1.46
N ILE A 201 15.85 8.45 -0.43
CA ILE A 201 16.84 9.38 0.11
C ILE A 201 17.68 8.63 1.13
N ALA A 202 18.94 8.35 0.78
CA ALA A 202 19.84 7.61 1.66
C ALA A 202 19.97 8.28 3.02
N HIS A 203 19.81 7.49 4.09
CA HIS A 203 20.05 7.90 5.46
C HIS A 203 21.51 8.36 5.67
N THR A 204 21.70 9.46 6.38
CA THR A 204 23.01 9.95 6.80
C THR A 204 23.02 10.29 8.28
N THR A 205 24.21 10.48 8.86
CA THR A 205 24.33 10.91 10.27
C THR A 205 23.69 12.26 10.55
N ASP A 206 23.62 13.13 9.55
CA ASP A 206 23.09 14.49 9.68
C ASP A 206 21.62 14.61 9.24
N PHE A 207 21.12 13.65 8.46
CA PHE A 207 19.76 13.63 7.95
C PHE A 207 19.14 12.23 8.00
N ASN A 208 18.27 12.02 9.00
CA ASN A 208 17.59 10.76 9.20
C ASN A 208 16.33 10.69 8.32
N THR A 209 16.29 9.75 7.38
CA THR A 209 15.18 9.48 6.48
C THR A 209 14.40 8.22 6.86
N ASP A 210 14.83 7.49 7.89
CA ASP A 210 14.11 6.34 8.40
C ASP A 210 12.91 6.76 9.22
N GLN A 211 11.73 6.38 8.78
CA GLN A 211 10.46 6.73 9.38
C GLN A 211 9.90 5.60 10.26
N HIS A 212 9.38 5.96 11.41
CA HIS A 212 8.61 5.11 12.32
C HIS A 212 7.39 5.91 12.80
N ALA A 213 6.35 5.98 11.99
CA ALA A 213 5.14 6.72 12.34
C ALA A 213 4.04 5.77 12.83
N LEU A 214 3.26 6.23 13.81
CA LEU A 214 2.08 5.53 14.31
C LEU A 214 0.89 6.46 14.20
N SER A 215 -0.17 5.99 13.57
CA SER A 215 -1.41 6.74 13.36
C SER A 215 -2.60 6.04 14.00
N MET A 216 -3.55 6.80 14.52
CA MET A 216 -4.89 6.31 14.77
C MET A 216 -5.65 6.23 13.46
N LEU A 217 -6.42 5.15 13.28
CA LEU A 217 -7.14 4.86 12.03
C LEU A 217 -8.63 4.72 12.29
N ILE A 218 -9.44 5.41 11.49
CA ILE A 218 -10.87 5.17 11.33
C ILE A 218 -11.13 4.78 9.88
N LYS A 219 -11.75 3.60 9.67
CA LYS A 219 -12.04 3.08 8.32
C LYS A 219 -13.52 2.66 8.22
N TYR A 220 -14.15 3.02 7.12
CA TYR A 220 -15.51 2.64 6.78
C TYR A 220 -15.54 2.04 5.36
N HIS A 221 -16.21 0.88 5.21
CA HIS A 221 -16.41 0.26 3.90
C HIS A 221 -17.88 0.44 3.49
N PHE A 222 -18.08 0.95 2.29
CA PHE A 222 -19.40 1.19 1.68
C PHE A 222 -19.99 -0.08 1.07
#